data_d894d95216eba141bfc09cf173f26809
#
_entry.id   d894d95216eba141bfc09cf173f26809
#
_cell.length_a   1.000
_cell.length_b   1.000
_cell.length_c   1.000
_cell.angle_alpha   90.00
_cell.angle_beta   90.00
_cell.angle_gamma   90.00
#
_symmetry.space_group_name_H-M   'P 1'
#
loop_
_entity.id
_entity.type
_entity.pdbx_description
1 polymer ?
#
loop_
_entity_poly.entity_id
_entity_poly.type
_entity_poly.pdbx_seq_one_letter_code
_entity_poly.pdbx_strand_id
1 'polypeptide(L)'
;VLATFVIGLREGLEAALIVGIIAAFLRKNGRSLRPMALGVVAAVLLSLGVGVTLHLVEQELPQAAQEGMETIIGIVAIVFVTGMVLWMNTHARGLKKELEAEAGQALGSGSSRALVVMAFLAVLKEGFETAVFLLATFSASTNAGLAALGAGLGLLAAVVIGYGLYRGSVRLNLGRFFSITGVFLLLVAAGLVVSTLGTAHEAGWLNAGQQRTVDLSWLAPKGSIRGALFTGVLGIPQDPRLIQVIGWFAYLVPMALVMYWPRAHRPGVTAAQRLRLGIAAGLAAIAAALALAVGPASMPSLGAATLLGDSGAAAGSVLVQGTAATIAAGSTTDAMPLTGGQATAHASVPNAVLYTQSLDASAAGLPASLSLDELVALNGGRLPVGVNPQLASGPFTAAWTRTGERQLWLVEGQVLDFTQSDVTSLTLSGGGLASTRTITVSGTLPDGTAVSGGTLSADPARVTATAQAAADLRADAVERQFWGRTLPALLAVAALLVLLAAWRARRRLLPTTQAQPVEAPVNERKLNVA
;
A
#
# COMPACT_ATOMS: atom_id res chain seq x y z
N VAL A 1 -4.53 -9.46 -25.71
CA VAL A 1 -4.59 -10.52 -26.75
C VAL A 1 -3.31 -11.34 -26.77
N LEU A 2 -2.11 -10.74 -27.01
CA LEU A 2 -0.88 -11.51 -27.17
C LEU A 2 -0.47 -12.24 -25.89
N ALA A 3 -0.53 -11.56 -24.73
CA ALA A 3 -0.19 -12.19 -23.46
C ALA A 3 -1.10 -13.39 -23.15
N THR A 4 -2.42 -13.20 -23.24
CA THR A 4 -3.41 -14.26 -23.01
C THR A 4 -3.33 -15.38 -24.04
N PHE A 5 -3.00 -15.07 -25.30
CA PHE A 5 -2.73 -16.08 -26.33
C PHE A 5 -1.53 -16.96 -25.96
N VAL A 6 -0.40 -16.35 -25.58
CA VAL A 6 0.81 -17.11 -25.24
C VAL A 6 0.63 -17.93 -23.96
N ILE A 7 -0.07 -17.39 -22.96
CA ILE A 7 -0.44 -18.13 -21.75
C ILE A 7 -1.32 -19.33 -22.14
N GLY A 8 -2.43 -19.11 -22.83
CA GLY A 8 -3.35 -20.19 -23.24
C GLY A 8 -2.67 -21.25 -24.14
N LEU A 9 -1.82 -20.81 -25.07
CA LEU A 9 -1.05 -21.72 -25.91
C LEU A 9 -0.09 -22.57 -25.09
N ARG A 10 0.60 -21.99 -24.15
CA ARG A 10 1.60 -22.68 -23.34
C ARG A 10 0.99 -23.67 -22.36
N GLU A 11 0.07 -23.22 -21.51
CA GLU A 11 -0.58 -24.08 -20.53
C GLU A 11 -1.40 -25.17 -21.24
N GLY A 12 -2.10 -24.80 -22.29
CA GLY A 12 -2.82 -25.75 -23.14
C GLY A 12 -1.90 -26.79 -23.78
N LEU A 13 -0.67 -26.41 -24.21
CA LEU A 13 0.31 -27.39 -24.72
C LEU A 13 0.89 -28.29 -23.62
N GLU A 14 1.10 -27.79 -22.40
CA GLU A 14 1.53 -28.62 -21.27
C GLU A 14 0.46 -29.68 -20.96
N ALA A 15 -0.79 -29.25 -20.83
CA ALA A 15 -1.91 -30.16 -20.65
C ALA A 15 -2.04 -31.17 -21.81
N ALA A 16 -1.97 -30.70 -23.07
CA ALA A 16 -2.08 -31.55 -24.26
C ALA A 16 -0.93 -32.56 -24.38
N LEU A 17 0.29 -32.20 -23.98
CA LEU A 17 1.42 -33.10 -23.94
C LEU A 17 1.23 -34.21 -22.91
N ILE A 18 0.80 -33.88 -21.70
CA ILE A 18 0.56 -34.87 -20.64
C ILE A 18 -0.55 -35.83 -21.08
N VAL A 19 -1.70 -35.28 -21.54
CA VAL A 19 -2.82 -36.07 -22.06
C VAL A 19 -2.41 -36.92 -23.25
N GLY A 20 -1.64 -36.37 -24.19
CA GLY A 20 -1.16 -37.06 -25.40
C GLY A 20 -0.23 -38.22 -25.08
N ILE A 21 0.71 -38.06 -24.14
CA ILE A 21 1.63 -39.13 -23.71
C ILE A 21 0.85 -40.26 -23.01
N ILE A 22 -0.05 -39.91 -22.07
CA ILE A 22 -0.86 -40.91 -21.36
C ILE A 22 -1.81 -41.62 -22.36
N ALA A 23 -2.42 -40.88 -23.29
CA ALA A 23 -3.27 -41.47 -24.33
C ALA A 23 -2.52 -42.43 -25.25
N ALA A 24 -1.31 -42.06 -25.71
CA ALA A 24 -0.46 -42.91 -26.53
C ALA A 24 -0.06 -44.17 -25.77
N PHE A 25 0.25 -44.01 -24.47
CA PHE A 25 0.65 -45.12 -23.61
C PHE A 25 -0.54 -46.08 -23.35
N LEU A 26 -1.76 -45.58 -23.06
CA LEU A 26 -2.96 -46.41 -22.92
C LEU A 26 -3.27 -47.17 -24.21
N ARG A 27 -3.21 -46.48 -25.36
CA ARG A 27 -3.45 -47.11 -26.67
C ARG A 27 -2.43 -48.22 -26.96
N LYS A 28 -1.14 -48.00 -26.70
CA LYS A 28 -0.10 -49.00 -26.87
C LYS A 28 -0.34 -50.25 -26.04
N ASN A 29 -0.97 -50.09 -24.87
CA ASN A 29 -1.30 -51.18 -23.96
C ASN A 29 -2.74 -51.73 -24.15
N GLY A 30 -3.41 -51.40 -25.24
CA GLY A 30 -4.77 -51.91 -25.56
C GLY A 30 -5.87 -51.44 -24.61
N ARG A 31 -5.66 -50.37 -23.84
CA ARG A 31 -6.61 -49.86 -22.88
C ARG A 31 -7.51 -48.76 -23.48
N SER A 32 -8.75 -48.71 -23.00
CA SER A 32 -9.71 -47.69 -23.43
C SER A 32 -9.33 -46.28 -23.00
N LEU A 33 -9.47 -45.28 -23.89
CA LEU A 33 -9.24 -43.88 -23.61
C LEU A 33 -10.41 -43.17 -22.92
N ARG A 34 -11.63 -43.80 -22.93
CA ARG A 34 -12.86 -43.17 -22.42
C ARG A 34 -12.76 -42.74 -20.94
N PRO A 35 -12.25 -43.55 -20.00
CA PRO A 35 -12.14 -43.11 -18.60
C PRO A 35 -11.19 -41.94 -18.42
N MET A 36 -10.06 -41.95 -19.15
CA MET A 36 -9.11 -40.82 -19.14
C MET A 36 -9.75 -39.54 -19.69
N ALA A 37 -10.48 -39.64 -20.82
CA ALA A 37 -11.15 -38.48 -21.40
C ALA A 37 -12.20 -37.89 -20.44
N LEU A 38 -12.95 -38.71 -19.72
CA LEU A 38 -13.89 -38.26 -18.68
C LEU A 38 -13.14 -37.53 -17.54
N GLY A 39 -11.98 -38.03 -17.10
CA GLY A 39 -11.15 -37.37 -16.10
C GLY A 39 -10.65 -36.01 -16.59
N VAL A 40 -10.17 -35.92 -17.83
CA VAL A 40 -9.73 -34.65 -18.45
C VAL A 40 -10.89 -33.65 -18.55
N VAL A 41 -12.06 -34.07 -19.02
CA VAL A 41 -13.25 -33.20 -19.11
C VAL A 41 -13.66 -32.72 -17.72
N ALA A 42 -13.68 -33.60 -16.71
CA ALA A 42 -14.00 -33.22 -15.34
C ALA A 42 -13.00 -32.18 -14.78
N ALA A 43 -11.70 -32.37 -15.06
CA ALA A 43 -10.66 -31.41 -14.66
C ALA A 43 -10.86 -30.03 -15.32
N VAL A 44 -11.14 -30.00 -16.63
CA VAL A 44 -11.40 -28.75 -17.36
C VAL A 44 -12.63 -28.03 -16.83
N LEU A 45 -13.74 -28.77 -16.62
CA LEU A 45 -14.98 -28.19 -16.07
C LEU A 45 -14.77 -27.64 -14.65
N LEU A 46 -14.01 -28.33 -13.83
CA LEU A 46 -13.72 -27.89 -12.47
C LEU A 46 -12.84 -26.63 -12.49
N SER A 47 -11.79 -26.59 -13.32
CA SER A 47 -10.93 -25.42 -13.48
C SER A 47 -11.69 -24.20 -14.00
N LEU A 48 -12.57 -24.41 -14.98
CA LEU A 48 -13.45 -23.37 -15.52
C LEU A 48 -14.42 -22.86 -14.44
N GLY A 49 -15.01 -23.80 -13.67
CA GLY A 49 -15.89 -23.47 -12.55
C GLY A 49 -15.21 -22.60 -11.50
N VAL A 50 -13.97 -22.93 -11.13
CA VAL A 50 -13.18 -22.10 -10.20
C VAL A 50 -12.94 -20.71 -10.77
N GLY A 51 -12.50 -20.60 -12.02
CA GLY A 51 -12.25 -19.30 -12.66
C GLY A 51 -13.50 -18.42 -12.73
N VAL A 52 -14.64 -19.01 -13.12
CA VAL A 52 -15.93 -18.30 -13.17
C VAL A 52 -16.38 -17.87 -11.77
N THR A 53 -16.24 -18.74 -10.77
CA THR A 53 -16.63 -18.42 -9.38
C THR A 53 -15.79 -17.27 -8.83
N LEU A 54 -14.48 -17.29 -9.04
CA LEU A 54 -13.59 -16.20 -8.61
C LEU A 54 -13.99 -14.88 -9.27
N HIS A 55 -14.27 -14.89 -10.56
CA HIS A 55 -14.70 -13.69 -11.30
C HIS A 55 -16.06 -13.15 -10.82
N LEU A 56 -17.03 -14.02 -10.55
CA LEU A 56 -18.34 -13.62 -10.03
C LEU A 56 -18.23 -13.03 -8.62
N VAL A 57 -17.43 -13.66 -7.75
CA VAL A 57 -17.19 -13.15 -6.39
C VAL A 57 -16.53 -11.77 -6.44
N GLU A 58 -15.56 -11.57 -7.34
CA GLU A 58 -14.89 -10.30 -7.56
C GLU A 58 -15.87 -9.16 -7.87
N GLN A 59 -16.85 -9.39 -8.77
CA GLN A 59 -17.83 -8.40 -9.18
C GLN A 59 -18.82 -7.94 -8.09
N GLU A 60 -19.06 -8.78 -7.09
CA GLU A 60 -19.97 -8.48 -5.97
C GLU A 60 -19.29 -7.71 -4.82
N LEU A 61 -17.97 -7.53 -4.86
CA LEU A 61 -17.22 -6.88 -3.79
C LEU A 61 -17.25 -5.34 -3.93
N PRO A 62 -17.21 -4.60 -2.81
CA PRO A 62 -16.91 -3.17 -2.84
C PRO A 62 -15.54 -2.90 -3.49
N GLN A 63 -15.37 -1.76 -4.18
CA GLN A 63 -14.18 -1.47 -4.99
C GLN A 63 -12.85 -1.75 -4.28
N ALA A 64 -12.65 -1.28 -3.05
CA ALA A 64 -11.40 -1.51 -2.32
C ALA A 64 -11.14 -3.01 -2.03
N ALA A 65 -12.19 -3.81 -1.81
CA ALA A 65 -12.08 -5.25 -1.60
C ALA A 65 -11.83 -5.99 -2.93
N GLN A 66 -12.41 -5.52 -4.03
CA GLN A 66 -12.14 -6.00 -5.37
C GLN A 66 -10.66 -5.82 -5.73
N GLU A 67 -10.13 -4.60 -5.57
CA GLU A 67 -8.71 -4.29 -5.79
C GLU A 67 -7.78 -5.12 -4.88
N GLY A 68 -8.19 -5.35 -3.63
CA GLY A 68 -7.49 -6.23 -2.70
C GLY A 68 -7.47 -7.68 -3.18
N MET A 69 -8.58 -8.20 -3.72
CA MET A 69 -8.65 -9.54 -4.28
C MET A 69 -7.77 -9.66 -5.54
N GLU A 70 -7.81 -8.68 -6.45
CA GLU A 70 -6.93 -8.63 -7.62
C GLU A 70 -5.44 -8.61 -7.23
N THR A 71 -5.09 -7.88 -6.17
CA THR A 71 -3.73 -7.88 -5.60
C THR A 71 -3.30 -9.28 -5.17
N ILE A 72 -4.16 -10.01 -4.43
CA ILE A 72 -3.86 -11.38 -3.98
C ILE A 72 -3.70 -12.31 -5.18
N ILE A 73 -4.62 -12.26 -6.14
CA ILE A 73 -4.57 -13.08 -7.36
C ILE A 73 -3.29 -12.77 -8.14
N GLY A 74 -2.92 -11.49 -8.27
CA GLY A 74 -1.68 -11.06 -8.91
C GLY A 74 -0.42 -11.62 -8.24
N ILE A 75 -0.35 -11.57 -6.90
CA ILE A 75 0.76 -12.15 -6.13
C ILE A 75 0.86 -13.66 -6.38
N VAL A 76 -0.26 -14.37 -6.31
CA VAL A 76 -0.31 -15.83 -6.55
C VAL A 76 0.15 -16.15 -7.97
N ALA A 77 -0.33 -15.39 -8.97
CA ALA A 77 0.08 -15.55 -10.37
C ALA A 77 1.58 -15.33 -10.56
N ILE A 78 2.15 -14.27 -9.96
CA ILE A 78 3.60 -13.99 -10.02
C ILE A 78 4.41 -15.16 -9.43
N VAL A 79 3.99 -15.68 -8.28
CA VAL A 79 4.66 -16.83 -7.63
C VAL A 79 4.61 -18.07 -8.51
N PHE A 80 3.45 -18.38 -9.10
CA PHE A 80 3.28 -19.53 -9.99
C PHE A 80 4.10 -19.39 -11.25
N VAL A 81 4.00 -18.25 -11.99
CA VAL A 81 4.82 -18.01 -13.19
C VAL A 81 6.31 -18.11 -12.87
N THR A 82 6.75 -17.52 -11.77
CA THR A 82 8.15 -17.55 -11.35
C THR A 82 8.62 -18.99 -11.09
N GLY A 83 7.86 -19.74 -10.28
CA GLY A 83 8.16 -21.14 -9.97
C GLY A 83 8.22 -22.00 -11.21
N MET A 84 7.25 -21.84 -12.10
CA MET A 84 7.14 -22.58 -13.34
C MET A 84 8.28 -22.26 -14.32
N VAL A 85 8.61 -20.96 -14.53
CA VAL A 85 9.74 -20.56 -15.39
C VAL A 85 11.07 -21.13 -14.88
N LEU A 86 11.29 -21.11 -13.57
CA LEU A 86 12.49 -21.69 -12.95
C LEU A 86 12.55 -23.23 -13.09
N TRP A 87 11.42 -23.91 -12.88
CA TRP A 87 11.31 -25.36 -13.01
C TRP A 87 11.54 -25.81 -14.45
N MET A 88 10.88 -25.14 -15.40
CA MET A 88 11.02 -25.47 -16.83
C MET A 88 12.43 -25.25 -17.36
N ASN A 89 13.15 -24.23 -16.90
CA ASN A 89 14.54 -24.00 -17.32
C ASN A 89 15.47 -25.21 -16.99
N THR A 90 15.10 -25.98 -15.98
CA THR A 90 15.88 -27.17 -15.55
C THR A 90 15.35 -28.49 -16.11
N HIS A 91 14.02 -28.66 -16.24
CA HIS A 91 13.37 -29.96 -16.51
C HIS A 91 12.83 -30.11 -17.94
N ALA A 92 12.69 -29.01 -18.74
CA ALA A 92 12.05 -29.05 -20.05
C ALA A 92 12.62 -30.11 -21.03
N ARG A 93 13.91 -30.47 -20.92
CA ARG A 93 14.53 -31.46 -21.80
C ARG A 93 14.27 -32.93 -21.40
N GLY A 94 13.96 -33.15 -20.12
CA GLY A 94 13.70 -34.48 -19.54
C GLY A 94 12.22 -34.83 -19.43
N LEU A 95 11.34 -33.85 -19.55
CA LEU A 95 9.91 -33.97 -19.26
C LEU A 95 9.22 -35.15 -19.93
N LYS A 96 9.50 -35.40 -21.21
CA LYS A 96 8.95 -36.55 -21.93
C LYS A 96 9.36 -37.88 -21.31
N LYS A 97 10.64 -38.06 -20.96
CA LYS A 97 11.15 -39.31 -20.36
C LYS A 97 10.60 -39.50 -18.95
N GLU A 98 10.46 -38.43 -18.19
CA GLU A 98 9.91 -38.45 -16.82
C GLU A 98 8.45 -38.90 -16.84
N LEU A 99 7.62 -38.30 -17.71
CA LEU A 99 6.21 -38.65 -17.88
C LEU A 99 6.04 -40.11 -18.41
N GLU A 100 6.91 -40.57 -19.33
CA GLU A 100 6.87 -41.95 -19.81
C GLU A 100 7.26 -42.93 -18.67
N ALA A 101 8.20 -42.59 -17.81
CA ALA A 101 8.58 -43.40 -16.66
C ALA A 101 7.49 -43.48 -15.59
N GLU A 102 6.86 -42.35 -15.24
CA GLU A 102 5.75 -42.29 -14.30
C GLU A 102 4.52 -43.06 -14.80
N ALA A 103 4.18 -42.91 -16.09
CA ALA A 103 3.11 -43.67 -16.72
C ALA A 103 3.43 -45.21 -16.73
N GLY A 104 4.70 -45.56 -16.92
CA GLY A 104 5.18 -46.95 -16.81
C GLY A 104 5.00 -47.53 -15.40
N GLN A 105 5.37 -46.79 -14.38
CA GLN A 105 5.21 -47.20 -12.98
C GLN A 105 3.71 -47.34 -12.60
N ALA A 106 2.88 -46.42 -13.04
CA ALA A 106 1.42 -46.45 -12.80
C ALA A 106 0.75 -47.68 -13.43
N LEU A 107 1.24 -48.19 -14.59
CA LEU A 107 0.76 -49.42 -15.19
C LEU A 107 1.34 -50.67 -14.52
N GLY A 108 2.57 -50.64 -14.03
CA GLY A 108 3.18 -51.76 -13.29
C GLY A 108 2.39 -52.12 -12.03
N SER A 109 1.61 -51.14 -11.46
CA SER A 109 0.65 -51.36 -10.37
C SER A 109 -0.68 -51.98 -10.82
N GLY A 110 -0.87 -52.28 -12.11
CA GLY A 110 -2.08 -52.94 -12.66
C GLY A 110 -3.35 -52.11 -12.74
N SER A 111 -3.32 -50.84 -12.29
CA SER A 111 -4.53 -50.02 -12.13
C SER A 111 -4.67 -48.97 -13.24
N SER A 112 -5.59 -49.20 -14.17
CA SER A 112 -6.04 -48.16 -15.13
C SER A 112 -6.60 -46.92 -14.44
N ARG A 113 -7.10 -47.03 -13.20
CA ARG A 113 -7.63 -45.93 -12.39
C ARG A 113 -6.50 -44.95 -11.99
N ALA A 114 -5.30 -45.43 -11.69
CA ALA A 114 -4.17 -44.59 -11.36
C ALA A 114 -3.79 -43.65 -12.51
N LEU A 115 -3.82 -44.10 -13.76
CA LEU A 115 -3.56 -43.26 -14.94
C LEU A 115 -4.67 -42.23 -15.18
N VAL A 116 -5.93 -42.57 -14.90
CA VAL A 116 -7.05 -41.62 -15.00
C VAL A 116 -6.91 -40.52 -13.96
N VAL A 117 -6.60 -40.89 -12.71
CA VAL A 117 -6.36 -39.92 -11.62
C VAL A 117 -5.14 -39.05 -11.93
N MET A 118 -4.06 -39.62 -12.43
CA MET A 118 -2.87 -38.89 -12.86
C MET A 118 -3.20 -37.88 -13.96
N ALA A 119 -3.95 -38.28 -15.01
CA ALA A 119 -4.37 -37.39 -16.07
C ALA A 119 -5.31 -36.29 -15.55
N PHE A 120 -6.27 -36.64 -14.68
CA PHE A 120 -7.16 -35.68 -14.04
C PHE A 120 -6.39 -34.64 -13.22
N LEU A 121 -5.52 -35.08 -12.31
CA LEU A 121 -4.77 -34.17 -11.43
C LEU A 121 -3.79 -33.28 -12.22
N ALA A 122 -3.15 -33.84 -13.25
CA ALA A 122 -2.23 -33.09 -14.08
C ALA A 122 -2.99 -31.99 -14.88
N VAL A 123 -4.12 -32.34 -15.52
CA VAL A 123 -4.92 -31.36 -16.26
C VAL A 123 -5.60 -30.36 -15.31
N LEU A 124 -6.02 -30.79 -14.13
CA LEU A 124 -6.58 -29.92 -13.11
C LEU A 124 -5.56 -28.87 -12.66
N LYS A 125 -4.31 -29.31 -12.44
CA LYS A 125 -3.21 -28.40 -12.07
C LYS A 125 -2.99 -27.33 -13.15
N GLU A 126 -2.78 -27.75 -14.41
CA GLU A 126 -2.57 -26.84 -15.53
C GLU A 126 -3.80 -25.94 -15.78
N GLY A 127 -5.00 -26.49 -15.63
CA GLY A 127 -6.25 -25.72 -15.75
C GLY A 127 -6.42 -24.68 -14.63
N PHE A 128 -5.99 -24.99 -13.42
CA PHE A 128 -6.01 -24.05 -12.30
C PHE A 128 -4.98 -22.93 -12.50
N GLU A 129 -3.76 -23.27 -12.91
CA GLU A 129 -2.73 -22.29 -13.26
C GLU A 129 -3.22 -21.37 -14.40
N THR A 130 -3.83 -21.95 -15.45
CA THR A 130 -4.43 -21.19 -16.55
C THR A 130 -5.50 -20.23 -16.05
N ALA A 131 -6.42 -20.68 -15.18
CA ALA A 131 -7.48 -19.83 -14.65
C ALA A 131 -6.93 -18.63 -13.85
N VAL A 132 -5.96 -18.86 -12.97
CA VAL A 132 -5.30 -17.80 -12.18
C VAL A 132 -4.55 -16.83 -13.08
N PHE A 133 -3.77 -17.32 -14.06
CA PHE A 133 -3.00 -16.45 -14.96
C PHE A 133 -3.89 -15.63 -15.89
N LEU A 134 -4.96 -16.23 -16.40
CA LEU A 134 -5.91 -15.53 -17.26
C LEU A 134 -6.68 -14.47 -16.45
N LEU A 135 -7.12 -14.80 -15.23
CA LEU A 135 -7.82 -13.85 -14.36
C LEU A 135 -6.92 -12.66 -14.05
N ALA A 136 -5.70 -12.91 -13.56
CA ALA A 136 -4.72 -11.84 -13.30
C ALA A 136 -4.39 -10.99 -14.54
N THR A 137 -4.35 -11.62 -15.74
CA THR A 137 -4.07 -10.89 -16.99
C THR A 137 -5.31 -10.16 -17.50
N PHE A 138 -6.52 -10.63 -17.22
CA PHE A 138 -7.77 -9.97 -17.58
C PHE A 138 -7.96 -8.70 -16.75
N SER A 139 -7.77 -8.76 -15.44
CA SER A 139 -7.81 -7.58 -14.56
C SER A 139 -6.79 -6.51 -14.97
N ALA A 140 -5.58 -6.94 -15.38
CA ALA A 140 -4.55 -6.03 -15.91
C ALA A 140 -4.82 -5.53 -17.35
N SER A 141 -5.88 -5.99 -18.04
CA SER A 141 -6.11 -5.68 -19.43
C SER A 141 -7.14 -4.57 -19.63
N THR A 142 -6.90 -3.67 -20.61
CA THR A 142 -7.84 -2.60 -20.97
C THR A 142 -9.09 -3.11 -21.71
N ASN A 143 -9.09 -4.34 -22.21
CA ASN A 143 -10.21 -4.94 -22.95
C ASN A 143 -10.30 -6.45 -22.69
N ALA A 144 -11.19 -6.82 -21.78
CA ALA A 144 -11.42 -8.21 -21.37
C ALA A 144 -11.87 -9.12 -22.55
N GLY A 145 -12.67 -8.60 -23.48
CA GLY A 145 -13.13 -9.37 -24.64
C GLY A 145 -12.00 -9.78 -25.58
N LEU A 146 -11.08 -8.86 -25.87
CA LEU A 146 -9.89 -9.16 -26.68
C LEU A 146 -8.92 -10.09 -25.93
N ALA A 147 -8.82 -9.96 -24.63
CA ALA A 147 -8.03 -10.87 -23.80
C ALA A 147 -8.61 -12.30 -23.81
N ALA A 148 -9.93 -12.44 -23.71
CA ALA A 148 -10.63 -13.72 -23.80
C ALA A 148 -10.46 -14.37 -25.19
N LEU A 149 -10.56 -13.59 -26.26
CA LEU A 149 -10.26 -14.06 -27.64
C LEU A 149 -8.83 -14.59 -27.75
N GLY A 150 -7.84 -13.87 -27.20
CA GLY A 150 -6.46 -14.31 -27.18
C GLY A 150 -6.30 -15.66 -26.47
N ALA A 151 -6.87 -15.79 -25.29
CA ALA A 151 -6.84 -17.04 -24.52
C ALA A 151 -7.48 -18.22 -25.27
N GLY A 152 -8.66 -17.99 -25.85
CA GLY A 152 -9.38 -19.01 -26.64
C GLY A 152 -8.58 -19.46 -27.86
N LEU A 153 -8.02 -18.54 -28.62
CA LEU A 153 -7.16 -18.86 -29.77
C LEU A 153 -5.88 -19.60 -29.34
N GLY A 154 -5.28 -19.22 -28.22
CA GLY A 154 -4.11 -19.90 -27.66
C GLY A 154 -4.41 -21.34 -27.27
N LEU A 155 -5.51 -21.57 -26.55
CA LEU A 155 -5.96 -22.93 -26.18
C LEU A 155 -6.32 -23.77 -27.42
N LEU A 156 -7.02 -23.18 -28.41
CA LEU A 156 -7.34 -23.88 -29.65
C LEU A 156 -6.07 -24.29 -30.40
N ALA A 157 -5.10 -23.40 -30.52
CA ALA A 157 -3.82 -23.70 -31.14
C ALA A 157 -3.06 -24.81 -30.39
N ALA A 158 -3.10 -24.79 -29.06
CA ALA A 158 -2.53 -25.84 -28.21
C ALA A 158 -3.16 -27.23 -28.48
N VAL A 159 -4.48 -27.29 -28.57
CA VAL A 159 -5.21 -28.55 -28.88
C VAL A 159 -4.83 -29.06 -30.28
N VAL A 160 -4.77 -28.18 -31.29
CA VAL A 160 -4.38 -28.57 -32.67
C VAL A 160 -2.96 -29.10 -32.71
N ILE A 161 -2.02 -28.39 -32.08
CA ILE A 161 -0.61 -28.82 -32.01
C ILE A 161 -0.47 -30.10 -31.20
N GLY A 162 -1.14 -30.19 -30.05
CA GLY A 162 -1.14 -31.40 -29.20
C GLY A 162 -1.66 -32.64 -29.91
N TYR A 163 -2.73 -32.48 -30.70
CA TYR A 163 -3.25 -33.56 -31.54
C TYR A 163 -2.26 -33.94 -32.66
N GLY A 164 -1.59 -32.96 -33.27
CA GLY A 164 -0.53 -33.21 -34.25
C GLY A 164 0.67 -33.96 -33.66
N LEU A 165 1.06 -33.63 -32.44
CA LEU A 165 2.11 -34.35 -31.67
C LEU A 165 1.69 -35.78 -31.35
N TYR A 166 0.43 -35.99 -30.90
CA TYR A 166 -0.13 -37.30 -30.61
C TYR A 166 -0.15 -38.20 -31.87
N ARG A 167 -0.49 -37.64 -33.03
CA ARG A 167 -0.43 -38.38 -34.32
C ARG A 167 0.96 -38.57 -34.87
N GLY A 168 2.00 -37.94 -34.29
CA GLY A 168 3.38 -38.01 -34.75
C GLY A 168 3.66 -37.20 -36.03
N SER A 169 2.69 -36.38 -36.48
CA SER A 169 2.80 -35.53 -37.67
C SER A 169 3.58 -34.23 -37.43
N VAL A 170 3.67 -33.80 -36.17
CA VAL A 170 4.37 -32.57 -35.75
C VAL A 170 5.58 -32.93 -34.89
N ARG A 171 6.76 -32.37 -35.21
CA ARG A 171 7.97 -32.50 -34.39
C ARG A 171 8.34 -31.14 -33.82
N LEU A 172 7.93 -30.86 -32.58
CA LEU A 172 8.31 -29.63 -31.86
C LEU A 172 9.54 -29.85 -31.00
N ASN A 173 10.49 -28.92 -31.08
CA ASN A 173 11.58 -28.85 -30.11
C ASN A 173 11.05 -28.17 -28.83
N LEU A 174 10.48 -28.98 -27.93
CA LEU A 174 9.88 -28.53 -26.68
C LEU A 174 10.83 -27.67 -25.85
N GLY A 175 12.13 -28.01 -25.80
CA GLY A 175 13.11 -27.23 -25.06
C GLY A 175 13.27 -25.80 -25.61
N ARG A 176 13.25 -25.65 -26.94
CA ARG A 176 13.33 -24.32 -27.58
C ARG A 176 12.02 -23.53 -27.42
N PHE A 177 10.89 -24.21 -27.59
CA PHE A 177 9.57 -23.62 -27.38
C PHE A 177 9.41 -23.06 -25.96
N PHE A 178 9.66 -23.87 -24.94
CA PHE A 178 9.55 -23.46 -23.55
C PHE A 178 10.59 -22.40 -23.13
N SER A 179 11.76 -22.41 -23.77
CA SER A 179 12.74 -21.35 -23.54
C SER A 179 12.26 -19.98 -24.06
N ILE A 180 11.68 -19.95 -25.26
CA ILE A 180 11.16 -18.70 -25.85
C ILE A 180 9.94 -18.20 -25.11
N THR A 181 8.95 -19.07 -24.86
CA THR A 181 7.74 -18.71 -24.12
C THR A 181 8.06 -18.34 -22.67
N GLY A 182 9.09 -18.96 -22.06
CA GLY A 182 9.56 -18.60 -20.71
C GLY A 182 10.10 -17.17 -20.61
N VAL A 183 10.82 -16.70 -21.66
CA VAL A 183 11.24 -15.28 -21.74
C VAL A 183 10.04 -14.36 -21.77
N PHE A 184 9.08 -14.70 -22.64
CA PHE A 184 7.87 -13.91 -22.78
C PHE A 184 7.09 -13.86 -21.46
N LEU A 185 6.92 -15.00 -20.78
CA LEU A 185 6.23 -15.05 -19.49
C LEU A 185 6.98 -14.31 -18.38
N LEU A 186 8.32 -14.26 -18.44
CA LEU A 186 9.09 -13.44 -17.51
C LEU A 186 8.74 -11.95 -17.65
N LEU A 187 8.56 -11.48 -18.90
CA LEU A 187 8.16 -10.11 -19.15
C LEU A 187 6.70 -9.85 -18.71
N VAL A 188 5.80 -10.79 -18.98
CA VAL A 188 4.41 -10.72 -18.51
C VAL A 188 4.36 -10.70 -16.97
N ALA A 189 5.13 -11.54 -16.30
CA ALA A 189 5.20 -11.56 -14.84
C ALA A 189 5.76 -10.25 -14.26
N ALA A 190 6.75 -9.64 -14.92
CA ALA A 190 7.22 -8.31 -14.54
C ALA A 190 6.10 -7.25 -14.69
N GLY A 191 5.27 -7.38 -15.73
CA GLY A 191 4.07 -6.54 -15.92
C GLY A 191 3.01 -6.79 -14.84
N LEU A 192 2.79 -8.05 -14.45
CA LEU A 192 1.90 -8.38 -13.33
C LEU A 192 2.38 -7.79 -12.00
N VAL A 193 3.70 -7.70 -11.76
CA VAL A 193 4.23 -7.00 -10.56
C VAL A 193 3.79 -5.53 -10.58
N VAL A 194 3.89 -4.85 -11.72
CA VAL A 194 3.46 -3.45 -11.84
C VAL A 194 1.97 -3.29 -11.59
N SER A 195 1.14 -4.15 -12.20
CA SER A 195 -0.32 -4.15 -12.03
C SER A 195 -0.69 -4.43 -10.57
N THR A 196 -0.11 -5.47 -9.96
CA THR A 196 -0.34 -5.85 -8.56
C THR A 196 0.02 -4.73 -7.58
N LEU A 197 1.11 -3.98 -7.85
CA LEU A 197 1.46 -2.80 -7.04
C LEU A 197 0.45 -1.65 -7.24
N GLY A 198 -0.15 -1.55 -8.42
CA GLY A 198 -1.24 -0.60 -8.71
C GLY A 198 -2.51 -0.94 -7.93
N THR A 199 -3.00 -2.18 -8.05
CA THR A 199 -4.20 -2.64 -7.34
C THR A 199 -4.00 -2.63 -5.82
N ALA A 200 -2.78 -2.91 -5.32
CA ALA A 200 -2.44 -2.77 -3.90
C ALA A 200 -2.56 -1.31 -3.42
N HIS A 201 -2.26 -0.34 -4.28
CA HIS A 201 -2.48 1.07 -3.97
C HIS A 201 -3.96 1.41 -3.98
N GLU A 202 -4.72 0.98 -5.00
CA GLU A 202 -6.15 1.23 -5.14
C GLU A 202 -6.96 0.58 -4.00
N ALA A 203 -6.49 -0.58 -3.50
CA ALA A 203 -7.01 -1.21 -2.28
C ALA A 203 -6.63 -0.47 -0.97
N GLY A 204 -5.79 0.55 -1.03
CA GLY A 204 -5.29 1.29 0.14
C GLY A 204 -4.19 0.57 0.94
N TRP A 205 -3.64 -0.55 0.45
CA TRP A 205 -2.62 -1.34 1.16
C TRP A 205 -1.21 -0.78 0.98
N LEU A 206 -0.95 -0.07 -0.14
CA LEU A 206 0.37 0.46 -0.50
C LEU A 206 0.26 1.92 -0.95
N ASN A 207 0.44 2.86 -0.03
CA ASN A 207 0.34 4.29 -0.32
C ASN A 207 1.71 4.97 -0.53
N ALA A 208 2.82 4.27 -0.34
CA ALA A 208 4.16 4.80 -0.53
C ALA A 208 4.68 4.59 -1.96
N GLY A 209 5.58 5.45 -2.41
CA GLY A 209 6.21 5.36 -3.72
C GLY A 209 5.27 5.73 -4.88
N GLN A 210 4.25 6.54 -4.63
CA GLN A 210 3.24 6.93 -5.63
C GLN A 210 3.66 8.16 -6.46
N GLN A 211 4.90 8.64 -6.30
CA GLN A 211 5.43 9.73 -7.09
C GLN A 211 5.49 9.33 -8.58
N ARG A 212 5.13 10.27 -9.45
CA ARG A 212 5.31 10.12 -10.90
C ARG A 212 6.81 10.10 -11.22
N THR A 213 7.22 9.18 -12.11
CA THR A 213 8.63 9.06 -12.49
C THR A 213 8.89 9.67 -13.86
N VAL A 214 8.47 8.99 -14.92
CA VAL A 214 8.73 9.36 -16.31
C VAL A 214 7.43 9.27 -17.09
N ASP A 215 7.17 10.26 -17.94
CA ASP A 215 6.08 10.18 -18.91
C ASP A 215 6.55 9.36 -20.12
N LEU A 216 5.96 8.18 -20.28
CA LEU A 216 6.20 7.26 -21.38
C LEU A 216 5.15 7.38 -22.51
N SER A 217 4.34 8.44 -22.53
CA SER A 217 3.29 8.64 -23.54
C SER A 217 3.86 8.70 -24.96
N TRP A 218 5.10 9.16 -25.14
CA TRP A 218 5.80 9.17 -26.41
C TRP A 218 6.15 7.77 -26.93
N LEU A 219 6.43 6.82 -26.01
CA LEU A 219 6.78 5.44 -26.34
C LEU A 219 5.53 4.57 -26.52
N ALA A 220 4.53 4.78 -25.68
CA ALA A 220 3.29 4.00 -25.61
C ALA A 220 2.04 4.89 -25.69
N PRO A 221 1.76 5.57 -26.85
CA PRO A 221 0.59 6.45 -26.96
C PRO A 221 -0.71 5.69 -26.74
N LYS A 222 -1.68 6.31 -26.04
CA LYS A 222 -3.02 5.73 -25.81
C LYS A 222 -3.69 5.39 -27.17
N GLY A 223 -4.25 4.18 -27.25
CA GLY A 223 -4.95 3.71 -28.45
C GLY A 223 -4.05 3.23 -29.59
N SER A 224 -2.72 3.27 -29.45
CA SER A 224 -1.80 2.75 -30.46
C SER A 224 -1.48 1.26 -30.24
N ILE A 225 -1.12 0.56 -31.32
CA ILE A 225 -0.65 -0.84 -31.25
C ILE A 225 0.61 -0.94 -30.39
N ARG A 226 1.50 0.05 -30.45
CA ARG A 226 2.70 0.12 -29.60
C ARG A 226 2.31 0.26 -28.13
N GLY A 227 1.40 1.17 -27.79
CA GLY A 227 0.87 1.31 -26.44
C GLY A 227 0.26 0.02 -25.91
N ALA A 228 -0.56 -0.65 -26.74
CA ALA A 228 -1.15 -1.94 -26.39
C ALA A 228 -0.11 -3.06 -26.12
N LEU A 229 1.01 -3.06 -26.86
CA LEU A 229 2.10 -4.00 -26.62
C LEU A 229 2.86 -3.67 -25.32
N PHE A 230 3.25 -2.42 -25.11
CA PHE A 230 3.99 -2.01 -23.92
C PHE A 230 3.15 -2.16 -22.65
N THR A 231 1.92 -1.65 -22.65
CA THR A 231 1.03 -1.75 -21.50
C THR A 231 0.47 -3.18 -21.34
N GLY A 232 0.09 -3.84 -22.44
CA GLY A 232 -0.57 -5.15 -22.38
C GLY A 232 0.37 -6.35 -22.26
N VAL A 233 1.66 -6.24 -22.61
CA VAL A 233 2.64 -7.34 -22.51
C VAL A 233 3.65 -7.07 -21.41
N LEU A 234 4.21 -5.85 -21.36
CA LEU A 234 5.19 -5.48 -20.35
C LEU A 234 4.54 -4.94 -19.07
N GLY A 235 3.23 -4.66 -19.10
CA GLY A 235 2.47 -4.10 -17.99
C GLY A 235 2.94 -2.71 -17.55
N ILE A 236 3.69 -1.99 -18.40
CA ILE A 236 4.25 -0.68 -18.05
C ILE A 236 3.21 0.39 -18.40
N PRO A 237 2.62 1.10 -17.42
CA PRO A 237 1.69 2.20 -17.67
C PRO A 237 2.43 3.39 -18.28
N GLN A 238 1.68 4.35 -18.83
CA GLN A 238 2.26 5.54 -19.47
C GLN A 238 2.93 6.50 -18.47
N ASP A 239 2.42 6.54 -17.25
CA ASP A 239 2.95 7.31 -16.13
C ASP A 239 3.26 6.39 -14.93
N PRO A 240 4.29 5.55 -15.02
CA PRO A 240 4.58 4.58 -13.98
C PRO A 240 4.97 5.27 -12.66
N ARG A 241 4.46 4.76 -11.56
CA ARG A 241 4.81 5.23 -10.24
C ARG A 241 6.18 4.69 -9.82
N LEU A 242 6.87 5.38 -8.91
CA LEU A 242 8.21 5.00 -8.46
C LEU A 242 8.25 3.55 -7.96
N ILE A 243 7.28 3.15 -7.14
CA ILE A 243 7.21 1.79 -6.60
C ILE A 243 7.03 0.73 -7.71
N GLN A 244 6.29 1.06 -8.77
CA GLN A 244 6.08 0.18 -9.91
C GLN A 244 7.37 -0.02 -10.72
N VAL A 245 8.12 1.06 -10.94
CA VAL A 245 9.43 1.00 -11.62
C VAL A 245 10.41 0.16 -10.81
N ILE A 246 10.51 0.42 -9.50
CA ILE A 246 11.38 -0.36 -8.61
C ILE A 246 10.97 -1.83 -8.62
N GLY A 247 9.67 -2.15 -8.49
CA GLY A 247 9.16 -3.51 -8.50
C GLY A 247 9.46 -4.24 -9.80
N TRP A 248 9.29 -3.58 -10.94
CA TRP A 248 9.58 -4.14 -12.26
C TRP A 248 11.06 -4.53 -12.40
N PHE A 249 11.99 -3.63 -12.05
CA PHE A 249 13.42 -3.93 -12.09
C PHE A 249 13.83 -4.95 -11.01
N ALA A 250 13.29 -4.85 -9.81
CA ALA A 250 13.57 -5.77 -8.71
C ALA A 250 13.13 -7.21 -9.03
N TYR A 251 12.12 -7.40 -9.87
CA TYR A 251 11.70 -8.70 -10.36
C TYR A 251 12.50 -9.14 -11.60
N LEU A 252 12.51 -8.31 -12.63
CA LEU A 252 13.05 -8.68 -13.95
C LEU A 252 14.56 -8.96 -13.91
N VAL A 253 15.35 -8.10 -13.24
CA VAL A 253 16.81 -8.20 -13.24
C VAL A 253 17.30 -9.49 -12.58
N PRO A 254 16.88 -9.85 -11.34
CA PRO A 254 17.29 -11.12 -10.74
C PRO A 254 16.84 -12.33 -11.55
N MET A 255 15.60 -12.32 -12.06
CA MET A 255 15.08 -13.44 -12.84
C MET A 255 15.79 -13.61 -14.17
N ALA A 256 16.09 -12.51 -14.88
CA ALA A 256 16.89 -12.56 -16.10
C ALA A 256 18.31 -13.10 -15.83
N LEU A 257 18.94 -12.65 -14.76
CA LEU A 257 20.25 -13.17 -14.35
C LEU A 257 20.21 -14.67 -14.07
N VAL A 258 19.23 -15.16 -13.31
CA VAL A 258 19.10 -16.59 -13.02
C VAL A 258 18.86 -17.41 -14.28
N MET A 259 18.02 -16.93 -15.19
CA MET A 259 17.62 -17.64 -16.40
C MET A 259 18.73 -17.67 -17.46
N TYR A 260 19.42 -16.53 -17.66
CA TYR A 260 20.42 -16.37 -18.73
C TYR A 260 21.86 -16.54 -18.26
N TRP A 261 22.11 -16.85 -16.99
CA TRP A 261 23.48 -17.08 -16.53
C TRP A 261 24.16 -18.19 -17.35
N PRO A 262 25.25 -17.86 -18.09
CA PRO A 262 25.90 -18.82 -18.96
C PRO A 262 26.37 -20.04 -18.17
N ARG A 263 26.07 -21.24 -18.65
CA ARG A 263 26.41 -22.48 -17.95
C ARG A 263 27.91 -22.62 -17.70
N ALA A 264 28.74 -22.14 -18.62
CA ALA A 264 30.19 -22.11 -18.49
C ALA A 264 30.70 -21.24 -17.33
N HIS A 265 29.91 -20.21 -16.94
CA HIS A 265 30.25 -19.26 -15.88
C HIS A 265 29.44 -19.47 -14.60
N ARG A 266 28.69 -20.58 -14.51
CA ARG A 266 27.94 -20.85 -13.27
C ARG A 266 28.93 -21.06 -12.13
N PRO A 267 28.77 -20.36 -11.02
CA PRO A 267 29.66 -20.43 -9.89
C PRO A 267 29.67 -21.87 -9.33
N GLY A 268 30.87 -22.42 -9.11
CA GLY A 268 31.04 -23.68 -8.39
C GLY A 268 30.42 -23.57 -6.98
N VAL A 269 30.29 -24.69 -6.29
CA VAL A 269 29.55 -24.77 -5.01
C VAL A 269 30.01 -23.72 -3.99
N THR A 270 31.34 -23.54 -3.83
CA THR A 270 31.91 -22.55 -2.90
C THR A 270 31.67 -21.10 -3.36
N ALA A 271 31.78 -20.83 -4.67
CA ALA A 271 31.50 -19.53 -5.24
C ALA A 271 30.03 -19.18 -5.17
N ALA A 272 29.13 -20.15 -5.37
CA ALA A 272 27.69 -19.97 -5.19
C ALA A 272 27.30 -19.63 -3.75
N GLN A 273 27.99 -20.24 -2.76
CA GLN A 273 27.80 -19.86 -1.35
C GLN A 273 28.28 -18.42 -1.07
N ARG A 274 29.47 -18.04 -1.56
CA ARG A 274 29.96 -16.66 -1.42
C ARG A 274 29.01 -15.65 -2.07
N LEU A 275 28.47 -15.97 -3.25
CA LEU A 275 27.49 -15.14 -3.94
C LEU A 275 26.20 -14.96 -3.10
N ARG A 276 25.65 -16.04 -2.54
CA ARG A 276 24.48 -15.96 -1.66
C ARG A 276 24.75 -15.13 -0.41
N LEU A 277 25.90 -15.31 0.22
CA LEU A 277 26.30 -14.49 1.37
C LEU A 277 26.48 -13.02 0.97
N GLY A 278 27.08 -12.73 -0.20
CA GLY A 278 27.20 -11.38 -0.72
C GLY A 278 25.84 -10.72 -0.99
N ILE A 279 24.89 -11.45 -1.58
CA ILE A 279 23.51 -10.99 -1.81
C ILE A 279 22.83 -10.69 -0.46
N ALA A 280 22.91 -11.61 0.51
CA ALA A 280 22.32 -11.41 1.82
C ALA A 280 22.93 -10.20 2.55
N ALA A 281 24.26 -10.06 2.50
CA ALA A 281 24.94 -8.90 3.08
C ALA A 281 24.56 -7.59 2.38
N GLY A 282 24.43 -7.58 1.05
CA GLY A 282 23.97 -6.43 0.28
C GLY A 282 22.54 -6.02 0.64
N LEU A 283 21.61 -6.98 0.71
CA LEU A 283 20.23 -6.72 1.13
C LEU A 283 20.16 -6.17 2.56
N ALA A 284 20.93 -6.75 3.49
CA ALA A 284 21.00 -6.27 4.86
C ALA A 284 21.62 -4.86 4.97
N ALA A 285 22.65 -4.58 4.17
CA ALA A 285 23.27 -3.27 4.12
C ALA A 285 22.31 -2.20 3.57
N ILE A 286 21.57 -2.52 2.50
CA ILE A 286 20.54 -1.61 1.95
C ILE A 286 19.43 -1.40 2.99
N ALA A 287 18.96 -2.45 3.66
CA ALA A 287 17.96 -2.35 4.72
C ALA A 287 18.42 -1.43 5.85
N ALA A 288 19.65 -1.61 6.33
CA ALA A 288 20.24 -0.77 7.38
C ALA A 288 20.41 0.69 6.92
N ALA A 289 20.88 0.90 5.70
CA ALA A 289 21.04 2.23 5.13
C ALA A 289 19.71 2.99 5.03
N LEU A 290 18.65 2.34 4.55
CA LEU A 290 17.31 2.92 4.49
C LEU A 290 16.75 3.22 5.88
N ALA A 291 16.90 2.29 6.83
CA ALA A 291 16.41 2.47 8.20
C ALA A 291 17.10 3.63 8.93
N LEU A 292 18.38 3.89 8.61
CA LEU A 292 19.15 4.99 9.20
C LEU A 292 18.96 6.32 8.47
N ALA A 293 18.79 6.30 7.14
CA ALA A 293 18.66 7.51 6.33
C ALA A 293 17.30 8.18 6.42
N VAL A 294 16.23 7.39 6.67
CA VAL A 294 14.86 7.89 6.71
C VAL A 294 14.48 8.25 8.16
N GLY A 295 14.63 9.53 8.51
CA GLY A 295 14.23 10.08 9.81
C GLY A 295 12.71 10.25 9.95
N PRO A 296 12.21 10.58 11.16
CA PRO A 296 10.80 10.87 11.38
C PRO A 296 10.32 12.07 10.57
N ALA A 297 9.06 12.08 10.17
CA ALA A 297 8.44 13.26 9.58
C ALA A 297 8.19 14.30 10.70
N SER A 298 8.38 15.55 10.40
CA SER A 298 8.10 16.67 11.31
C SER A 298 7.37 17.78 10.59
N MET A 299 6.39 18.41 11.26
CA MET A 299 5.69 19.55 10.72
C MET A 299 6.61 20.78 10.69
N PRO A 300 6.64 21.54 9.60
CA PRO A 300 7.41 22.80 9.57
C PRO A 300 6.81 23.79 10.59
N SER A 301 7.69 24.59 11.23
CA SER A 301 7.23 25.67 12.10
C SER A 301 6.60 26.77 11.25
N LEU A 302 5.34 27.02 11.48
CA LEU A 302 4.59 28.04 10.76
C LEU A 302 4.60 29.41 11.48
N GLY A 303 5.20 29.51 12.67
CA GLY A 303 5.26 30.74 13.47
C GLY A 303 3.91 31.16 14.07
N ALA A 304 3.80 32.43 14.46
CA ALA A 304 2.58 32.98 15.04
C ALA A 304 1.43 33.00 14.03
N ALA A 305 0.23 32.69 14.49
CA ALA A 305 -0.98 32.83 13.69
C ALA A 305 -1.59 34.22 13.90
N THR A 306 -1.91 34.92 12.82
CA THR A 306 -2.60 36.21 12.86
C THR A 306 -4.04 36.03 13.30
N LEU A 307 -4.51 36.89 14.19
CA LEU A 307 -5.89 36.96 14.64
C LEU A 307 -6.58 38.15 14.00
N LEU A 308 -7.80 37.92 13.52
CA LEU A 308 -8.68 38.91 12.93
C LEU A 308 -9.76 39.30 13.95
N GLY A 309 -10.07 40.58 14.02
CA GLY A 309 -11.18 41.07 14.80
C GLY A 309 -12.51 41.10 14.02
N ASP A 310 -13.57 41.63 14.61
CA ASP A 310 -14.93 41.72 14.03
C ASP A 310 -14.97 42.40 12.64
N SER A 311 -14.06 43.34 12.39
CA SER A 311 -13.95 44.02 11.09
C SER A 311 -13.19 43.21 10.02
N GLY A 312 -12.66 42.03 10.36
CA GLY A 312 -11.78 41.25 9.49
C GLY A 312 -10.35 41.81 9.38
N ALA A 313 -10.04 42.89 10.11
CA ALA A 313 -8.67 43.43 10.17
C ALA A 313 -7.81 42.67 11.18
N ALA A 314 -6.49 42.68 10.96
CA ALA A 314 -5.53 42.08 11.90
C ALA A 314 -5.64 42.77 13.26
N ALA A 315 -5.99 42.05 14.31
CA ALA A 315 -6.21 42.53 15.67
C ALA A 315 -5.23 41.93 16.68
N GLY A 316 -4.47 40.89 16.28
CA GLY A 316 -3.54 40.24 17.18
C GLY A 316 -2.81 39.07 16.56
N SER A 317 -2.17 38.29 17.43
CA SER A 317 -1.52 37.05 17.06
C SER A 317 -1.55 36.04 18.19
N VAL A 318 -1.48 34.74 17.83
CA VAL A 318 -1.34 33.65 18.80
C VAL A 318 -0.13 32.81 18.44
N LEU A 319 0.70 32.50 19.45
CA LEU A 319 1.91 31.71 19.31
C LEU A 319 1.98 30.67 20.43
N VAL A 320 2.23 29.43 20.08
CA VAL A 320 2.45 28.35 21.07
C VAL A 320 3.92 28.28 21.45
N GLN A 321 4.18 28.30 22.76
CA GLN A 321 5.52 28.17 23.33
C GLN A 321 5.48 27.19 24.52
N GLY A 322 6.04 26.02 24.32
CA GLY A 322 6.06 24.99 25.38
C GLY A 322 4.65 24.57 25.82
N THR A 323 4.28 24.85 27.07
CA THR A 323 3.01 24.44 27.70
C THR A 323 1.95 25.55 27.73
N ALA A 324 2.18 26.65 27.05
CA ALA A 324 1.24 27.76 26.98
C ALA A 324 1.16 28.35 25.55
N ALA A 325 0.01 28.93 25.24
CA ALA A 325 -0.17 29.78 24.07
C ALA A 325 -0.15 31.25 24.52
N THR A 326 0.68 32.05 23.87
CA THR A 326 0.75 33.50 24.07
C THR A 326 -0.17 34.17 23.05
N ILE A 327 -1.15 34.93 23.54
CA ILE A 327 -2.13 35.64 22.73
C ILE A 327 -1.84 37.13 22.88
N ALA A 328 -1.41 37.77 21.82
CA ALA A 328 -1.18 39.22 21.77
C ALA A 328 -2.33 39.87 21.01
N ALA A 329 -3.08 40.76 21.65
CA ALA A 329 -4.21 41.48 21.06
C ALA A 329 -4.12 42.95 21.48
N GLY A 330 -3.97 43.88 20.52
CA GLY A 330 -3.72 45.28 20.79
C GLY A 330 -2.48 45.49 21.65
N SER A 331 -2.64 46.14 22.82
CA SER A 331 -1.56 46.37 23.79
C SER A 331 -1.46 45.26 24.87
N THR A 332 -2.32 44.26 24.84
CA THR A 332 -2.39 43.19 25.86
C THR A 332 -1.73 41.92 25.38
N THR A 333 -1.07 41.24 26.28
CA THR A 333 -0.51 39.92 26.05
C THR A 333 -0.96 38.97 27.16
N ASP A 334 -1.73 37.98 26.80
CA ASP A 334 -2.27 36.96 27.70
C ASP A 334 -1.63 35.61 27.46
N ALA A 335 -1.49 34.79 28.50
CA ALA A 335 -1.06 33.42 28.40
C ALA A 335 -2.23 32.47 28.65
N MET A 336 -2.45 31.56 27.71
CA MET A 336 -3.41 30.47 27.84
C MET A 336 -2.66 29.17 28.14
N PRO A 337 -2.86 28.56 29.32
CA PRO A 337 -2.22 27.28 29.62
C PRO A 337 -2.82 26.16 28.77
N LEU A 338 -1.96 25.29 28.22
CA LEU A 338 -2.37 24.16 27.40
C LEU A 338 -2.61 22.92 28.29
N THR A 339 -3.66 22.96 29.09
CA THR A 339 -4.05 21.87 29.99
C THR A 339 -5.42 21.32 29.59
N GLY A 340 -5.64 20.02 29.77
CA GLY A 340 -6.96 19.41 29.50
C GLY A 340 -7.35 19.35 28.01
N GLY A 341 -6.37 19.28 27.10
CA GLY A 341 -6.64 19.21 25.67
C GLY A 341 -7.48 17.98 25.28
N GLN A 342 -8.48 18.18 24.43
CA GLN A 342 -9.38 17.14 23.94
C GLN A 342 -9.17 16.92 22.46
N ALA A 343 -8.95 15.65 22.05
CA ALA A 343 -8.85 15.30 20.65
C ALA A 343 -10.22 15.47 19.95
N THR A 344 -10.26 16.25 18.88
CA THR A 344 -11.48 16.52 18.11
C THR A 344 -11.14 16.72 16.64
N ALA A 345 -12.10 16.47 15.74
CA ALA A 345 -11.93 16.81 14.34
C ALA A 345 -12.25 18.29 14.14
N HIS A 346 -11.34 19.06 13.50
CA HIS A 346 -11.54 20.46 13.18
C HIS A 346 -10.83 20.84 11.87
N ALA A 347 -11.44 21.67 11.04
CA ALA A 347 -10.89 22.16 9.76
C ALA A 347 -10.29 21.04 8.89
N SER A 348 -10.99 19.90 8.74
CA SER A 348 -10.53 18.68 8.02
C SER A 348 -9.33 17.96 8.64
N VAL A 349 -8.93 18.33 9.86
CA VAL A 349 -7.89 17.65 10.62
C VAL A 349 -8.57 16.73 11.66
N PRO A 350 -8.51 15.39 11.53
CA PRO A 350 -9.26 14.47 12.41
C PRO A 350 -8.75 14.41 13.85
N ASN A 351 -7.47 14.71 14.08
CA ASN A 351 -6.82 14.60 15.39
C ASN A 351 -6.28 15.96 15.87
N ALA A 352 -7.06 17.04 15.68
CA ALA A 352 -6.75 18.32 16.30
C ALA A 352 -7.01 18.23 17.81
N VAL A 353 -6.26 18.98 18.60
CA VAL A 353 -6.42 19.04 20.05
C VAL A 353 -7.03 20.39 20.41
N LEU A 354 -8.23 20.36 20.96
CA LEU A 354 -8.95 21.54 21.45
C LEU A 354 -8.57 21.86 22.88
N TYR A 355 -8.16 23.10 23.14
CA TYR A 355 -8.01 23.69 24.45
C TYR A 355 -9.04 24.78 24.64
N THR A 356 -9.68 24.82 25.80
CA THR A 356 -10.72 25.77 26.11
C THR A 356 -10.36 26.55 27.38
N GLN A 357 -10.55 27.85 27.38
CA GLN A 357 -10.32 28.69 28.55
C GLN A 357 -11.50 29.65 28.73
N SER A 358 -12.14 29.64 29.90
CA SER A 358 -13.12 30.64 30.28
C SER A 358 -12.40 31.94 30.67
N LEU A 359 -12.93 33.04 30.20
CA LEU A 359 -12.52 34.38 30.57
C LEU A 359 -13.52 34.91 31.64
N ASP A 360 -13.05 35.12 32.85
CA ASP A 360 -13.81 35.77 33.92
C ASP A 360 -12.81 36.60 34.73
N ALA A 361 -12.64 37.84 34.32
CA ALA A 361 -11.65 38.71 34.91
C ALA A 361 -12.20 40.15 35.06
N SER A 362 -11.81 40.82 36.11
CA SER A 362 -11.95 42.27 36.20
C SER A 362 -11.17 42.91 35.06
N ALA A 363 -11.81 43.74 34.26
CA ALA A 363 -11.15 44.45 33.18
C ALA A 363 -10.25 45.57 33.76
N ALA A 364 -8.98 45.26 33.89
CA ALA A 364 -7.98 46.21 34.39
C ALA A 364 -7.74 47.37 33.39
N GLY A 365 -7.49 48.57 33.90
CA GLY A 365 -7.17 49.75 33.08
C GLY A 365 -8.38 50.57 32.65
N LEU A 366 -9.60 50.17 32.99
CA LEU A 366 -10.81 50.95 32.74
C LEU A 366 -11.13 51.84 33.95
N PRO A 367 -11.78 53.02 33.74
CA PRO A 367 -12.05 53.97 34.79
C PRO A 367 -12.96 53.39 35.87
N ALA A 368 -12.59 53.56 37.14
CA ALA A 368 -13.40 53.12 38.28
C ALA A 368 -14.61 54.05 38.55
N SER A 369 -14.67 55.22 37.90
CA SER A 369 -15.77 56.18 37.99
C SER A 369 -16.13 56.67 36.59
N LEU A 370 -17.41 56.78 36.33
CA LEU A 370 -17.96 57.29 35.05
C LEU A 370 -18.91 58.43 35.28
N SER A 371 -18.79 59.46 34.48
CA SER A 371 -19.81 60.52 34.34
C SER A 371 -21.04 60.02 33.56
N LEU A 372 -22.12 60.77 33.59
CA LEU A 372 -23.31 60.46 32.83
C LEU A 372 -23.04 60.49 31.30
N ASP A 373 -22.24 61.47 30.84
CA ASP A 373 -21.90 61.62 29.43
C ASP A 373 -21.05 60.46 28.90
N GLU A 374 -20.10 60.02 29.68
CA GLU A 374 -19.27 58.81 29.34
C GLU A 374 -20.14 57.55 29.28
N LEU A 375 -21.11 57.44 30.20
CA LEU A 375 -22.04 56.32 30.22
C LEU A 375 -22.97 56.32 28.99
N VAL A 376 -23.43 57.49 28.57
CA VAL A 376 -24.24 57.65 27.34
C VAL A 376 -23.39 57.29 26.10
N ALA A 377 -22.16 57.75 26.05
CA ALA A 377 -21.23 57.41 24.95
C ALA A 377 -21.00 55.92 24.84
N LEU A 378 -20.74 55.22 25.94
CA LEU A 378 -20.54 53.78 26.00
C LEU A 378 -21.80 52.98 25.64
N ASN A 379 -22.99 53.53 25.79
CA ASN A 379 -24.26 52.90 25.46
C ASN A 379 -24.81 53.35 24.08
N GLY A 380 -23.92 53.73 23.15
CA GLY A 380 -24.29 54.10 21.79
C GLY A 380 -25.08 55.40 21.69
N GLY A 381 -24.77 56.36 22.54
CA GLY A 381 -25.40 57.68 22.55
C GLY A 381 -26.79 57.73 23.24
N ARG A 382 -27.14 56.65 23.94
CA ARG A 382 -28.45 56.52 24.62
C ARG A 382 -28.25 56.31 26.12
N LEU A 383 -29.19 56.85 26.92
CA LEU A 383 -29.23 56.53 28.35
C LEU A 383 -29.53 55.05 28.56
N PRO A 384 -28.76 54.35 29.41
CA PRO A 384 -29.08 52.97 29.78
C PRO A 384 -30.45 52.88 30.47
N VAL A 385 -31.15 51.79 30.24
CA VAL A 385 -32.45 51.51 30.83
C VAL A 385 -32.34 51.54 32.36
N GLY A 386 -33.18 52.36 33.00
CA GLY A 386 -33.26 52.50 34.45
C GLY A 386 -32.32 53.54 35.06
N VAL A 387 -31.62 54.33 34.25
CA VAL A 387 -30.86 55.51 34.66
C VAL A 387 -31.72 56.74 34.35
N ASN A 388 -32.21 57.44 35.39
CA ASN A 388 -32.93 58.67 35.24
C ASN A 388 -31.98 59.87 35.52
N PRO A 389 -31.67 60.72 34.53
CA PRO A 389 -30.68 61.80 34.68
C PRO A 389 -31.06 62.84 35.71
N GLN A 390 -32.35 62.96 36.04
CA GLN A 390 -32.82 63.92 37.05
C GLN A 390 -32.59 63.40 38.48
N LEU A 391 -32.49 62.07 38.68
CA LEU A 391 -32.32 61.46 39.98
C LEU A 391 -30.89 60.87 40.16
N ALA A 392 -30.26 60.54 39.06
CA ALA A 392 -28.92 59.92 39.03
C ALA A 392 -28.03 60.67 38.01
N SER A 393 -27.43 61.78 38.47
CA SER A 393 -26.57 62.63 37.66
C SER A 393 -25.10 62.21 37.63
N GLY A 394 -24.74 61.20 38.42
CA GLY A 394 -23.36 60.73 38.54
C GLY A 394 -22.49 61.57 39.49
N PRO A 395 -21.20 61.36 39.60
CA PRO A 395 -20.46 60.22 38.96
C PRO A 395 -20.87 58.89 39.54
N PHE A 396 -20.85 57.86 38.68
CA PHE A 396 -21.16 56.48 39.06
C PHE A 396 -19.88 55.71 39.37
N THR A 397 -19.91 54.87 40.40
CA THR A 397 -18.83 53.86 40.62
C THR A 397 -19.00 52.75 39.60
N ALA A 398 -17.96 52.49 38.83
CA ALA A 398 -17.91 51.53 37.72
C ALA A 398 -17.08 50.30 38.09
N ALA A 399 -17.70 49.11 38.08
CA ALA A 399 -17.00 47.84 38.17
C ALA A 399 -17.12 47.12 36.84
N TRP A 400 -16.00 46.80 36.27
CA TRP A 400 -15.91 46.19 34.95
C TRP A 400 -15.61 44.70 35.06
N THR A 401 -16.36 43.88 34.33
CA THR A 401 -16.16 42.44 34.24
C THR A 401 -16.13 42.03 32.78
N ARG A 402 -15.15 41.27 32.40
CA ARG A 402 -15.01 40.68 31.07
C ARG A 402 -15.28 39.18 31.17
N THR A 403 -16.30 38.71 30.50
CA THR A 403 -16.67 37.27 30.48
C THR A 403 -16.66 36.76 29.06
N GLY A 404 -16.22 35.53 28.87
CA GLY A 404 -16.14 34.93 27.54
C GLY A 404 -15.46 33.57 27.53
N GLU A 405 -15.17 33.10 26.35
CA GLU A 405 -14.54 31.84 26.12
C GLU A 405 -13.49 31.97 25.03
N ARG A 406 -12.36 31.29 25.22
CA ARG A 406 -11.30 31.08 24.22
C ARG A 406 -11.23 29.59 23.86
N GLN A 407 -11.13 29.31 22.58
CA GLN A 407 -10.94 27.99 22.02
C GLN A 407 -9.72 28.02 21.11
N LEU A 408 -8.78 27.11 21.35
CA LEU A 408 -7.55 26.99 20.57
C LEU A 408 -7.43 25.54 20.09
N TRP A 409 -7.35 25.35 18.78
CA TRP A 409 -7.08 24.06 18.16
C TRP A 409 -5.62 23.99 17.76
N LEU A 410 -4.96 22.91 18.18
CA LEU A 410 -3.59 22.64 17.82
C LEU A 410 -3.48 21.34 17.00
N VAL A 411 -2.51 21.28 16.10
CA VAL A 411 -2.08 20.06 15.41
C VAL A 411 -0.56 20.03 15.43
N GLU A 412 0.02 18.92 15.94
CA GLU A 412 1.49 18.75 16.08
C GLU A 412 2.19 19.97 16.71
N GLY A 413 1.55 20.59 17.70
CA GLY A 413 2.08 21.77 18.40
C GLY A 413 1.97 23.09 17.63
N GLN A 414 1.39 23.10 16.45
CA GLN A 414 1.14 24.31 15.66
C GLN A 414 -0.31 24.76 15.82
N VAL A 415 -0.53 26.08 15.78
CA VAL A 415 -1.89 26.66 15.82
C VAL A 415 -2.63 26.30 14.54
N LEU A 416 -3.69 25.50 14.66
CA LEU A 416 -4.61 25.19 13.59
C LEU A 416 -5.68 26.28 13.47
N ASP A 417 -6.37 26.57 14.58
CA ASP A 417 -7.42 27.60 14.62
C ASP A 417 -7.50 28.20 16.02
N PHE A 418 -8.07 29.37 16.10
CA PHE A 418 -8.32 30.09 17.34
C PHE A 418 -9.61 30.87 17.24
N THR A 419 -10.44 30.80 18.27
CA THR A 419 -11.60 31.66 18.43
C THR A 419 -11.65 32.20 19.85
N GLN A 420 -11.97 33.45 20.00
CA GLN A 420 -12.32 34.09 21.26
C GLN A 420 -13.59 34.90 21.08
N SER A 421 -14.49 34.76 22.01
CA SER A 421 -15.68 35.62 22.08
C SER A 421 -15.80 36.08 23.52
N ASP A 422 -15.80 37.38 23.72
CA ASP A 422 -15.95 37.96 25.05
C ASP A 422 -16.90 39.19 25.05
N VAL A 423 -17.50 39.41 26.19
CA VAL A 423 -18.42 40.49 26.46
C VAL A 423 -17.94 41.27 27.68
N THR A 424 -17.88 42.58 27.52
CA THR A 424 -17.59 43.47 28.66
C THR A 424 -18.88 43.93 29.30
N SER A 425 -19.02 43.64 30.58
CA SER A 425 -20.14 44.08 31.41
C SER A 425 -19.69 45.17 32.39
N LEU A 426 -20.51 46.20 32.52
CA LEU A 426 -20.31 47.31 33.43
C LEU A 426 -21.36 47.26 34.52
N THR A 427 -20.93 47.12 35.76
CA THR A 427 -21.81 47.24 36.93
C THR A 427 -21.63 48.63 37.54
N LEU A 428 -22.72 49.38 37.53
CA LEU A 428 -22.80 50.75 38.05
C LEU A 428 -23.42 50.79 39.45
N SER A 429 -22.84 51.60 40.33
CA SER A 429 -23.40 51.87 41.65
C SER A 429 -23.15 53.31 42.06
N GLY A 430 -23.90 53.82 43.05
CA GLY A 430 -23.77 55.21 43.48
C GLY A 430 -24.38 56.22 42.49
N GLY A 431 -23.93 57.46 42.50
CA GLY A 431 -24.34 58.54 41.58
C GLY A 431 -25.80 58.83 41.55
N GLY A 432 -26.59 58.48 42.58
CA GLY A 432 -28.04 58.68 42.65
C GLY A 432 -28.87 57.47 42.15
N LEU A 433 -28.24 56.35 41.82
CA LEU A 433 -28.94 55.13 41.46
C LEU A 433 -29.58 54.45 42.70
N ALA A 434 -30.84 54.04 42.58
CA ALA A 434 -31.59 53.37 43.65
C ALA A 434 -31.12 51.92 43.89
N SER A 435 -30.48 51.32 42.93
CA SER A 435 -29.86 49.96 42.99
C SER A 435 -28.74 49.83 41.99
N THR A 436 -27.85 48.85 42.17
CA THR A 436 -26.79 48.51 41.20
C THR A 436 -27.40 48.13 39.85
N ARG A 437 -26.74 48.54 38.77
CA ARG A 437 -27.15 48.25 37.39
C ARG A 437 -26.00 47.58 36.64
N THR A 438 -26.24 46.46 36.05
CA THR A 438 -25.28 45.79 35.14
C THR A 438 -25.79 45.95 33.71
N ILE A 439 -24.93 46.48 32.86
CA ILE A 439 -25.17 46.66 31.43
C ILE A 439 -24.02 46.07 30.63
N THR A 440 -24.34 45.52 29.47
CA THR A 440 -23.33 45.15 28.48
C THR A 440 -22.94 46.38 27.69
N VAL A 441 -21.68 46.65 27.59
CA VAL A 441 -21.16 47.82 26.90
C VAL A 441 -20.23 47.45 25.76
N SER A 442 -20.34 48.14 24.64
CA SER A 442 -19.45 48.03 23.49
C SER A 442 -19.29 49.45 22.92
N GLY A 443 -18.12 50.01 22.98
CA GLY A 443 -17.91 51.37 22.50
C GLY A 443 -16.54 51.91 22.88
N THR A 444 -16.36 53.18 22.68
CA THR A 444 -15.11 53.87 22.98
C THR A 444 -15.40 54.98 23.99
N LEU A 445 -14.62 55.08 25.02
CA LEU A 445 -14.66 56.19 25.94
C LEU A 445 -14.21 57.50 25.26
N PRO A 446 -14.59 58.67 25.76
CA PRO A 446 -14.19 59.97 25.16
C PRO A 446 -12.67 60.19 25.09
N ASP A 447 -11.90 59.50 25.92
CA ASP A 447 -10.43 59.51 25.90
C ASP A 447 -9.81 58.64 24.82
N GLY A 448 -10.64 57.97 24.01
CA GLY A 448 -10.21 57.04 22.96
C GLY A 448 -10.00 55.60 23.44
N THR A 449 -10.21 55.31 24.73
CA THR A 449 -10.10 53.94 25.28
C THR A 449 -11.24 53.08 24.77
N ALA A 450 -10.94 52.08 23.96
CA ALA A 450 -11.92 51.11 23.48
C ALA A 450 -12.32 50.15 24.64
N VAL A 451 -13.61 50.15 24.94
CA VAL A 451 -14.24 49.18 25.84
C VAL A 451 -14.87 48.13 24.93
N SER A 452 -14.11 47.14 24.61
CA SER A 452 -14.60 46.12 23.69
C SER A 452 -14.64 44.74 24.35
N GLY A 453 -15.85 44.18 24.37
CA GLY A 453 -15.99 42.76 24.06
C GLY A 453 -15.95 42.63 22.56
N GLY A 454 -15.44 41.53 22.03
CA GLY A 454 -15.40 41.33 20.60
C GLY A 454 -15.06 39.88 20.27
N THR A 455 -15.06 39.56 19.00
CA THR A 455 -14.59 38.25 18.54
C THR A 455 -13.19 38.38 17.98
N LEU A 456 -12.36 37.42 18.28
CA LEU A 456 -11.08 37.19 17.62
C LEU A 456 -11.13 35.82 16.99
N SER A 457 -10.68 35.70 15.74
CA SER A 457 -10.57 34.42 15.05
C SER A 457 -9.25 34.33 14.32
N ALA A 458 -8.73 33.12 14.15
CA ALA A 458 -7.55 32.93 13.32
C ALA A 458 -7.84 33.28 11.85
N ASP A 459 -6.84 33.80 11.15
CA ASP A 459 -6.96 34.09 9.71
C ASP A 459 -7.31 32.78 8.95
N PRO A 460 -8.42 32.73 8.18
CA PRO A 460 -8.82 31.55 7.41
C PRO A 460 -7.76 31.04 6.47
N ALA A 461 -6.93 31.91 5.91
CA ALA A 461 -5.81 31.50 5.07
C ALA A 461 -4.77 30.71 5.89
N ARG A 462 -4.52 31.12 7.14
CA ARG A 462 -3.66 30.41 8.06
C ARG A 462 -4.24 29.06 8.47
N VAL A 463 -5.53 28.98 8.78
CA VAL A 463 -6.22 27.73 9.10
C VAL A 463 -6.07 26.72 7.96
N THR A 464 -6.33 27.17 6.73
CA THR A 464 -6.18 26.34 5.52
C THR A 464 -4.74 25.86 5.33
N ALA A 465 -3.77 26.76 5.46
CA ALA A 465 -2.35 26.42 5.31
C ALA A 465 -1.88 25.41 6.36
N THR A 466 -2.33 25.57 7.63
CA THR A 466 -1.98 24.64 8.71
C THR A 466 -2.64 23.28 8.50
N ALA A 467 -3.91 23.24 8.08
CA ALA A 467 -4.62 22.00 7.76
C ALA A 467 -3.95 21.25 6.61
N GLN A 468 -3.48 21.97 5.59
CA GLN A 468 -2.78 21.41 4.45
C GLN A 468 -1.40 20.86 4.87
N ALA A 469 -0.63 21.61 5.65
CA ALA A 469 0.64 21.14 6.19
C ALA A 469 0.48 19.88 7.07
N ALA A 470 -0.62 19.78 7.82
CA ALA A 470 -0.94 18.58 8.60
C ALA A 470 -1.33 17.38 7.72
N ALA A 471 -1.98 17.60 6.57
CA ALA A 471 -2.26 16.54 5.60
C ALA A 471 -0.98 16.06 4.90
N ASP A 472 -0.12 16.98 4.49
CA ASP A 472 1.18 16.68 3.89
C ASP A 472 2.07 15.91 4.86
N LEU A 473 2.10 16.29 6.15
CA LEU A 473 2.82 15.57 7.20
C LEU A 473 2.37 14.11 7.32
N ARG A 474 1.06 13.84 7.22
CA ARG A 474 0.54 12.46 7.27
C ARG A 474 0.95 11.66 6.06
N ALA A 475 0.88 12.25 4.87
CA ALA A 475 1.34 11.61 3.64
C ALA A 475 2.84 11.28 3.73
N ASP A 476 3.65 12.24 4.18
CA ASP A 476 5.08 12.06 4.42
C ASP A 476 5.36 11.00 5.50
N ALA A 477 4.56 10.92 6.56
CA ALA A 477 4.74 9.92 7.61
C ALA A 477 4.51 8.50 7.07
N VAL A 478 3.48 8.28 6.24
CA VAL A 478 3.22 6.99 5.57
C VAL A 478 4.38 6.62 4.64
N GLU A 479 4.84 7.58 3.84
CA GLU A 479 5.98 7.40 2.94
C GLU A 479 7.24 7.01 3.71
N ARG A 480 7.61 7.76 4.74
CA ARG A 480 8.79 7.51 5.58
C ARG A 480 8.68 6.21 6.36
N GLN A 481 7.48 5.85 6.83
CA GLN A 481 7.25 4.55 7.48
C GLN A 481 7.52 3.40 6.52
N PHE A 482 7.09 3.51 5.28
CA PHE A 482 7.35 2.48 4.27
C PHE A 482 8.85 2.35 3.97
N TRP A 483 9.52 3.45 3.58
CA TRP A 483 10.92 3.44 3.18
C TRP A 483 11.87 3.19 4.35
N GLY A 484 11.55 3.69 5.58
CA GLY A 484 12.40 3.59 6.76
C GLY A 484 12.17 2.36 7.64
N ARG A 485 11.01 1.69 7.53
CA ARG A 485 10.67 0.53 8.38
C ARG A 485 10.17 -0.68 7.59
N THR A 486 9.12 -0.50 6.76
CA THR A 486 8.47 -1.64 6.10
C THR A 486 9.38 -2.27 5.05
N LEU A 487 9.93 -1.50 4.13
CA LEU A 487 10.85 -2.00 3.11
C LEU A 487 12.16 -2.56 3.71
N PRO A 488 12.83 -1.90 4.67
CA PRO A 488 13.96 -2.50 5.38
C PRO A 488 13.63 -3.84 6.04
N ALA A 489 12.47 -3.98 6.69
CA ALA A 489 12.04 -5.25 7.28
C ALA A 489 11.86 -6.35 6.22
N LEU A 490 11.23 -6.04 5.07
CA LEU A 490 11.09 -6.98 3.96
C LEU A 490 12.45 -7.40 3.39
N LEU A 491 13.37 -6.45 3.21
CA LEU A 491 14.73 -6.74 2.75
C LEU A 491 15.52 -7.59 3.76
N ALA A 492 15.34 -7.36 5.06
CA ALA A 492 15.96 -8.15 6.12
C ALA A 492 15.41 -9.60 6.11
N VAL A 493 14.10 -9.77 5.93
CA VAL A 493 13.49 -11.11 5.75
C VAL A 493 14.03 -11.80 4.51
N ALA A 494 14.12 -11.10 3.38
CA ALA A 494 14.72 -11.64 2.16
C ALA A 494 16.19 -12.06 2.36
N ALA A 495 16.99 -11.22 3.04
CA ALA A 495 18.37 -11.55 3.42
C ALA A 495 18.44 -12.82 4.28
N LEU A 496 17.56 -12.94 5.27
CA LEU A 496 17.47 -14.13 6.13
C LEU A 496 17.11 -15.40 5.34
N LEU A 497 16.15 -15.30 4.41
CA LEU A 497 15.77 -16.43 3.55
C LEU A 497 16.94 -16.88 2.68
N VAL A 498 17.71 -15.93 2.10
CA VAL A 498 18.92 -16.25 1.33
C VAL A 498 19.99 -16.90 2.20
N LEU A 499 20.18 -16.42 3.44
CA LEU A 499 21.10 -17.03 4.42
C LEU A 499 20.67 -18.45 4.78
N LEU A 500 19.38 -18.68 5.05
CA LEU A 500 18.84 -20.00 5.34
C LEU A 500 19.04 -20.97 4.15
N ALA A 501 18.83 -20.48 2.92
CA ALA A 501 19.09 -21.26 1.71
C ALA A 501 20.58 -21.60 1.56
N ALA A 502 21.47 -20.66 1.86
CA ALA A 502 22.92 -20.90 1.87
C ALA A 502 23.32 -21.93 2.94
N TRP A 503 22.78 -21.82 4.15
CA TRP A 503 23.03 -22.75 5.25
C TRP A 503 22.52 -24.18 4.99
N ARG A 504 21.28 -24.32 4.45
CA ARG A 504 20.73 -25.61 4.04
C ARG A 504 21.59 -26.28 2.95
N ALA A 505 22.06 -25.50 1.97
CA ALA A 505 22.95 -25.98 0.93
C ALA A 505 24.29 -26.47 1.51
N ARG A 506 24.84 -25.79 2.52
CA ARG A 506 26.08 -26.20 3.21
C ARG A 506 25.91 -27.54 3.97
N ARG A 507 24.79 -27.73 4.67
CA ARG A 507 24.49 -28.96 5.41
C ARG A 507 24.40 -30.19 4.51
N ARG A 508 23.90 -30.06 3.28
CA ARG A 508 23.82 -31.15 2.30
C ARG A 508 25.18 -31.56 1.74
N LEU A 509 26.23 -30.76 1.93
CA LEU A 509 27.58 -31.00 1.46
C LEU A 509 28.49 -31.59 2.54
N LEU A 510 28.07 -31.65 3.80
CA LEU A 510 28.81 -32.36 4.83
C LEU A 510 28.59 -33.86 4.59
N PRO A 511 29.65 -34.66 4.32
CA PRO A 511 29.51 -36.08 4.17
C PRO A 511 28.94 -36.64 5.47
N THR A 512 27.84 -37.37 5.38
CA THR A 512 27.40 -38.26 6.45
C THR A 512 28.56 -39.23 6.62
N THR A 513 29.31 -39.09 7.70
CA THR A 513 30.28 -40.10 8.11
C THR A 513 29.46 -41.35 8.47
N GLN A 514 29.15 -42.17 7.47
CA GLN A 514 28.72 -43.53 7.73
C GLN A 514 29.91 -44.19 8.42
N ALA A 515 29.72 -44.47 9.71
CA ALA A 515 30.60 -45.41 10.41
C ALA A 515 30.59 -46.70 9.58
N GLN A 516 31.69 -46.98 8.88
CA GLN A 516 31.91 -48.31 8.34
C GLN A 516 31.81 -49.27 9.52
N PRO A 517 31.03 -50.37 9.40
CA PRO A 517 31.09 -51.44 10.36
C PRO A 517 32.53 -51.95 10.34
N VAL A 518 33.20 -51.93 11.49
CA VAL A 518 34.49 -52.59 11.69
C VAL A 518 34.24 -54.08 11.43
N GLU A 519 34.66 -54.59 10.26
CA GLU A 519 34.75 -56.02 10.04
C GLU A 519 35.75 -56.61 11.06
N ALA A 520 35.20 -57.42 11.97
CA ALA A 520 36.02 -58.21 12.89
C ALA A 520 36.92 -59.12 12.11
N PRO A 521 38.21 -59.28 12.45
CA PRO A 521 39.14 -60.19 11.75
C PRO A 521 38.68 -61.64 11.88
N VAL A 522 38.39 -62.29 10.75
CA VAL A 522 38.11 -63.71 10.65
C VAL A 522 39.40 -64.45 11.00
N ASN A 523 39.37 -65.10 12.16
CA ASN A 523 40.48 -65.94 12.66
C ASN A 523 40.49 -67.32 11.93
N GLU A 524 41.24 -67.41 10.87
CA GLU A 524 41.54 -68.73 10.21
C GLU A 524 42.41 -69.59 11.11
N ARG A 525 41.80 -70.41 11.96
CA ARG A 525 42.45 -71.55 12.53
C ARG A 525 42.50 -72.68 11.49
N LYS A 526 43.71 -72.89 10.92
CA LYS A 526 44.03 -74.12 10.24
C LYS A 526 43.92 -75.29 11.22
N LEU A 527 43.06 -76.24 10.96
CA LEU A 527 43.08 -77.56 11.52
C LEU A 527 43.72 -78.46 10.48
N ASN A 528 45.06 -78.82 10.69
CA ASN A 528 45.67 -80.00 10.17
C ASN A 528 45.32 -81.12 11.12
N VAL A 529 44.72 -82.22 10.63
CA VAL A 529 44.89 -83.58 11.15
C VAL A 529 44.71 -84.63 10.01
N ALA A 530 45.79 -85.40 9.75
CA ALA A 530 45.93 -86.72 9.19
C ALA A 530 45.24 -87.09 7.87
#